data_f6c629644bce4f940f74e4284d91e472
#
_entry.id   f6c629644bce4f940f74e4284d91e472
#
_cell.length_a   1.000
_cell.length_b   1.000
_cell.length_c   1.000
_cell.angle_alpha   90.00
_cell.angle_beta   90.00
_cell.angle_gamma   90.00
#
_symmetry.space_group_name_H-M   'P 1'
#
loop_
_entity.id
_entity.type
_entity.pdbx_description
1 polymer ?
#
loop_
_entity_poly.entity_id
_entity_poly.type
_entity_poly.pdbx_seq_one_letter_code
_entity_poly.pdbx_strand_id
1 'polypeptide(L)'
;MKQKDINIKNRRATFDYEIVETFTAGMVLTGTEIKSIRGGHASLVDTFCYVNNGEVWVKNMNIAEYFYGTYNNHAARRDRKLLLNRKEIARLQKNGRDAGFTIVPLRLFINERGLAKLVIGIARGKKEYDKRQSIKERDDKRAMARLFHKT
;
A
#
# COMPACT_ATOMS: atom_id res chain seq x y z
N MET A 1 -27.38 -1.14 4.35
CA MET A 1 -26.55 -1.87 3.37
C MET A 1 -25.20 -2.16 3.96
N LYS A 2 -24.83 -3.42 4.01
CA LYS A 2 -23.44 -3.77 4.34
C LYS A 2 -22.54 -3.25 3.22
N GLN A 3 -21.60 -2.39 3.57
CA GLN A 3 -20.56 -2.02 2.64
C GLN A 3 -19.73 -3.25 2.30
N LYS A 4 -19.42 -3.41 1.02
CA LYS A 4 -18.46 -4.43 0.61
C LYS A 4 -17.14 -4.15 1.34
N ASP A 5 -16.53 -5.19 1.87
CA ASP A 5 -15.22 -5.08 2.49
C ASP A 5 -14.20 -4.66 1.44
N ILE A 6 -13.85 -3.38 1.42
CA ILE A 6 -12.85 -2.85 0.51
C ILE A 6 -11.47 -3.18 1.06
N ASN A 7 -10.71 -3.93 0.28
CA ASN A 7 -9.34 -4.31 0.62
C ASN A 7 -8.50 -4.37 -0.66
N ILE A 8 -7.86 -3.26 -0.96
CA ILE A 8 -7.03 -3.12 -2.16
C ILE A 8 -5.59 -3.41 -1.78
N LYS A 9 -5.03 -4.50 -2.30
CA LYS A 9 -3.69 -4.97 -1.95
C LYS A 9 -2.65 -4.52 -2.98
N ASN A 10 -1.43 -4.27 -2.49
CA ASN A 10 -0.26 -4.06 -3.33
C ASN A 10 0.54 -5.38 -3.38
N ARG A 11 0.19 -6.24 -4.30
CA ARG A 11 0.80 -7.57 -4.42
C ARG A 11 2.28 -7.51 -4.79
N ARG A 12 2.69 -6.50 -5.53
CA ARG A 12 4.06 -6.37 -5.99
C ARG A 12 5.02 -5.94 -4.88
N ALA A 13 4.52 -5.26 -3.85
CA ALA A 13 5.34 -4.80 -2.73
C ALA A 13 6.04 -5.96 -2.02
N THR A 14 5.33 -7.05 -1.76
CA THR A 14 5.92 -8.22 -1.09
C THR A 14 6.89 -9.01 -1.98
N PHE A 15 6.77 -8.87 -3.28
CA PHE A 15 7.70 -9.48 -4.24
C PHE A 15 8.99 -8.68 -4.36
N ASP A 16 8.89 -7.35 -4.48
CA ASP A 16 10.04 -6.47 -4.71
C ASP A 16 10.78 -6.10 -3.44
N TYR A 17 10.12 -6.14 -2.29
CA TYR A 17 10.65 -5.63 -1.03
C TYR A 17 10.53 -6.63 0.10
N GLU A 18 11.51 -6.59 1.01
CA GLU A 18 11.42 -7.21 2.32
C GLU A 18 10.79 -6.20 3.28
N ILE A 19 9.64 -6.52 3.85
CA ILE A 19 8.92 -5.63 4.76
C ILE A 19 9.48 -5.80 6.17
N VAL A 20 10.04 -4.74 6.72
CA VAL A 20 10.68 -4.75 8.04
C VAL A 20 9.68 -4.43 9.14
N GLU A 21 8.81 -3.44 8.93
CA GLU A 21 7.82 -3.02 9.92
C GLU A 21 6.62 -2.40 9.21
N THR A 22 5.43 -2.59 9.77
CA THR A 22 4.19 -2.06 9.20
C THR A 22 3.50 -1.08 10.13
N PHE A 23 2.77 -0.13 9.55
CA PHE A 23 1.99 0.88 10.26
C PHE A 23 0.64 1.03 9.58
N THR A 24 -0.40 1.32 10.36
CA THR A 24 -1.72 1.65 9.81
C THR A 24 -1.94 3.15 9.92
N ALA A 25 -2.05 3.81 8.78
CA ALA A 25 -2.21 5.26 8.70
C ALA A 25 -3.64 5.65 8.36
N GLY A 26 -4.12 6.74 8.94
CA GLY A 26 -5.31 7.42 8.42
C GLY A 26 -4.95 8.22 7.18
N MET A 27 -5.95 8.66 6.43
CA MET A 27 -5.74 9.40 5.19
C MET A 27 -6.59 10.67 5.17
N VAL A 28 -5.99 11.77 4.75
CA VAL A 28 -6.73 13.01 4.47
C VAL A 28 -7.26 12.94 3.05
N LEU A 29 -8.57 12.76 2.91
CA LEU A 29 -9.24 12.55 1.63
C LEU A 29 -10.38 13.55 1.43
N THR A 30 -10.67 13.84 0.18
CA THR A 30 -11.88 14.59 -0.18
C THR A 30 -13.09 13.65 -0.22
N GLY A 31 -14.31 14.23 -0.26
CA GLY A 31 -15.53 13.43 -0.35
C GLY A 31 -15.60 12.56 -1.59
N THR A 32 -15.13 13.06 -2.74
CA THR A 32 -15.13 12.32 -3.99
C THR A 32 -14.10 11.18 -3.97
N GLU A 33 -12.97 11.37 -3.28
CA GLU A 33 -11.97 10.33 -3.12
C GLU A 33 -12.50 9.15 -2.30
N ILE A 34 -13.13 9.42 -1.16
CA ILE A 34 -13.67 8.34 -0.33
C ILE A 34 -14.81 7.58 -1.04
N LYS A 35 -15.62 8.27 -1.82
CA LYS A 35 -16.67 7.63 -2.61
C LYS A 35 -16.09 6.69 -3.67
N SER A 36 -15.02 7.11 -4.35
CA SER A 36 -14.33 6.25 -5.33
C SER A 36 -13.68 5.03 -4.66
N ILE A 37 -13.08 5.21 -3.49
CA ILE A 37 -12.49 4.08 -2.73
C ILE A 37 -13.58 3.08 -2.32
N ARG A 38 -14.73 3.55 -1.86
CA ARG A 38 -15.87 2.70 -1.50
C ARG A 38 -16.38 1.88 -2.68
N GLY A 39 -16.25 2.40 -3.89
CA GLY A 39 -16.57 1.69 -5.12
C GLY A 39 -15.47 0.75 -5.60
N GLY A 40 -14.33 0.70 -4.91
CA GLY A 40 -13.19 -0.12 -5.30
C GLY A 40 -12.34 0.49 -6.42
N HIS A 41 -12.50 1.78 -6.70
CA HIS A 41 -11.85 2.46 -7.82
C HIS A 41 -10.56 3.17 -7.40
N ALA A 42 -9.64 2.39 -6.81
CA ALA A 42 -8.32 2.88 -6.41
C ALA A 42 -7.27 1.81 -6.68
N SER A 43 -6.03 2.24 -6.88
CA SER A 43 -4.92 1.33 -7.17
C SER A 43 -3.66 1.79 -6.43
N LEU A 44 -2.89 0.80 -5.95
CA LEU A 44 -1.60 1.02 -5.31
C LEU A 44 -0.41 0.71 -6.24
N VAL A 45 -0.67 0.55 -7.53
CA VAL A 45 0.39 0.27 -8.52
C VAL A 45 1.33 1.47 -8.60
N ASP A 46 2.63 1.22 -8.52
CA ASP A 46 3.70 2.22 -8.60
C ASP A 46 3.54 3.36 -7.57
N THR A 47 2.97 3.03 -6.42
CA THR A 47 2.71 3.97 -5.33
C THR A 47 3.80 3.86 -4.27
N PHE A 48 4.24 4.98 -3.73
CA PHE A 48 5.20 5.01 -2.63
C PHE A 48 4.89 6.14 -1.66
N CYS A 49 5.51 6.07 -0.48
CA CYS A 49 5.33 7.09 0.55
C CYS A 49 6.65 7.82 0.80
N TYR A 50 6.55 9.06 1.28
CA TYR A 50 7.72 9.85 1.64
C TYR A 50 7.41 10.71 2.87
N VAL A 51 8.47 11.15 3.54
CA VAL A 51 8.36 12.03 4.71
C VAL A 51 8.89 13.41 4.30
N ASN A 52 8.11 14.44 4.54
CA ASN A 52 8.47 15.82 4.26
C ASN A 52 8.02 16.71 5.40
N ASN A 53 8.94 17.45 6.02
CA ASN A 53 8.66 18.37 7.12
C ASN A 53 7.89 17.74 8.28
N GLY A 54 8.24 16.51 8.66
CA GLY A 54 7.57 15.80 9.74
C GLY A 54 6.19 15.28 9.41
N GLU A 55 5.81 15.29 8.15
CA GLU A 55 4.54 14.74 7.67
C GLU A 55 4.80 13.61 6.68
N VAL A 56 3.93 12.60 6.71
CA VAL A 56 4.04 11.44 5.82
C VAL A 56 3.01 11.58 4.71
N TRP A 57 3.45 11.38 3.47
CA TRP A 57 2.63 11.54 2.26
C TRP A 57 2.67 10.27 1.42
N VAL A 58 1.58 9.98 0.73
CA VAL A 58 1.53 8.94 -0.30
C VAL A 58 1.50 9.59 -1.67
N LYS A 59 2.38 9.14 -2.55
CA LYS A 59 2.56 9.69 -3.90
C LYS A 59 2.18 8.65 -4.95
N ASN A 60 1.55 9.12 -6.00
CA ASN A 60 1.18 8.34 -7.19
C ASN A 60 0.09 7.29 -6.95
N MET A 61 -0.61 7.36 -5.82
CA MET A 61 -1.77 6.52 -5.58
C MET A 61 -2.93 6.97 -6.46
N ASN A 62 -3.40 6.08 -7.31
CA ASN A 62 -4.51 6.40 -8.21
C ASN A 62 -5.84 6.16 -7.51
N ILE A 63 -6.61 7.23 -7.32
CA ILE A 63 -8.01 7.17 -6.93
C ILE A 63 -8.81 7.76 -8.08
N ALA A 64 -9.57 6.95 -8.78
CA ALA A 64 -10.30 7.37 -9.97
C ALA A 64 -11.25 8.53 -9.63
N GLU A 65 -11.46 9.43 -10.58
CA GLU A 65 -12.44 10.48 -10.43
C GLU A 65 -13.82 9.87 -10.17
N TYR A 66 -14.58 10.48 -9.26
CA TYR A 66 -15.92 10.00 -8.94
C TYR A 66 -16.87 10.33 -10.10
N PHE A 67 -17.50 9.31 -10.65
CA PHE A 67 -18.33 9.42 -11.85
C PHE A 67 -19.42 10.49 -11.73
N TYR A 68 -20.03 10.61 -10.54
CA TYR A 68 -21.08 11.62 -10.28
C TYR A 68 -20.51 12.94 -9.75
N GLY A 69 -19.19 13.08 -9.68
CA GLY A 69 -18.55 14.32 -9.29
C GLY A 69 -18.60 15.35 -10.42
N THR A 70 -18.71 16.62 -10.03
CA THR A 70 -18.69 17.76 -10.97
C THR A 70 -17.31 18.41 -10.95
N TYR A 71 -17.22 19.76 -11.11
CA TYR A 71 -15.94 20.47 -11.09
C TYR A 71 -15.22 20.44 -9.74
N ASN A 72 -15.85 19.95 -8.69
CA ASN A 72 -15.22 19.76 -7.38
C ASN A 72 -14.58 18.38 -7.23
N ASN A 73 -14.42 17.65 -8.33
CA ASN A 73 -13.76 16.34 -8.32
C ASN A 73 -12.26 16.50 -8.02
N HIS A 74 -11.65 15.42 -7.55
CA HIS A 74 -10.24 15.42 -7.20
C HIS A 74 -9.35 15.05 -8.39
N ALA A 75 -8.07 15.41 -8.32
CA ALA A 75 -7.07 14.89 -9.24
C ALA A 75 -6.74 13.44 -8.87
N ALA A 76 -6.78 12.54 -9.86
CA ALA A 76 -6.69 11.10 -9.62
C ALA A 76 -5.40 10.69 -8.87
N ARG A 77 -4.28 11.35 -9.14
CA ARG A 77 -2.97 11.01 -8.59
C ARG A 77 -2.35 12.10 -7.72
N ARG A 78 -3.18 12.91 -7.06
CA ARG A 78 -2.64 13.93 -6.16
C ARG A 78 -1.94 13.28 -4.96
N ASP A 79 -0.96 13.98 -4.39
CA ASP A 79 -0.32 13.54 -3.15
C ASP A 79 -1.30 13.70 -2.00
N ARG A 80 -1.35 12.69 -1.11
CA ARG A 80 -2.29 12.68 0.02
C ARG A 80 -1.53 12.52 1.32
N LYS A 81 -1.95 13.29 2.32
CA LYS A 81 -1.33 13.23 3.64
C LYS A 81 -1.82 12.02 4.40
N LEU A 82 -0.90 11.34 5.08
CA LEU A 82 -1.19 10.23 5.95
C LEU A 82 -1.15 10.69 7.40
N LEU A 83 -2.06 10.14 8.21
CA LEU A 83 -2.18 10.50 9.63
C LEU A 83 -1.61 9.38 10.48
N LEU A 84 -0.54 9.70 11.19
CA LEU A 84 0.20 8.79 12.07
C LEU A 84 0.55 9.53 13.36
N ASN A 85 0.84 8.79 14.43
CA ASN A 85 1.29 9.42 15.66
C ASN A 85 2.77 9.83 15.55
N ARG A 86 3.23 10.67 16.49
CA ARG A 86 4.58 11.21 16.47
C ARG A 86 5.68 10.14 16.50
N LYS A 87 5.46 9.08 17.28
CA LYS A 87 6.41 7.98 17.40
C LYS A 87 6.56 7.22 16.07
N GLU A 88 5.44 6.99 15.40
CA GLU A 88 5.43 6.32 14.09
C GLU A 88 6.12 7.18 13.04
N ILE A 89 5.82 8.48 13.00
CA ILE A 89 6.46 9.41 12.07
C ILE A 89 7.98 9.47 12.31
N ALA A 90 8.41 9.51 13.57
CA ALA A 90 9.82 9.52 13.92
C ALA A 90 10.56 8.26 13.43
N ARG A 91 9.93 7.09 13.55
CA ARG A 91 10.49 5.83 13.05
C ARG A 91 10.60 5.83 11.52
N LEU A 92 9.57 6.28 10.83
CA LEU A 92 9.56 6.39 9.38
C LEU A 92 10.63 7.36 8.89
N GLN A 93 10.77 8.50 9.57
CA GLN A 93 11.77 9.51 9.23
C GLN A 93 13.19 8.99 9.42
N LYS A 94 13.46 8.28 10.51
CA LYS A 94 14.75 7.69 10.80
C LYS A 94 15.15 6.67 9.74
N ASN A 95 14.25 5.76 9.41
CA ASN A 95 14.50 4.70 8.43
C ASN A 95 14.56 5.22 7.00
N GLY A 96 13.82 6.28 6.70
CA GLY A 96 13.86 6.93 5.39
C GLY A 96 15.17 7.62 5.06
N ARG A 97 16.01 7.89 6.07
CA ARG A 97 17.36 8.46 5.87
C ARG A 97 18.40 7.40 5.55
N ASP A 98 18.13 6.15 5.89
CA ASP A 98 19.08 5.07 5.65
C ASP A 98 18.98 4.61 4.20
N ALA A 99 20.14 4.47 3.55
CA ALA A 99 20.20 4.01 2.17
C ALA A 99 19.64 2.59 2.05
N GLY A 100 18.83 2.36 1.03
CA GLY A 100 18.24 1.06 0.76
C GLY A 100 16.87 0.83 1.39
N PHE A 101 16.37 1.76 2.22
CA PHE A 101 15.02 1.68 2.76
C PHE A 101 14.07 2.62 2.01
N THR A 102 12.83 2.18 1.88
CA THR A 102 11.75 2.98 1.32
C THR A 102 10.47 2.68 2.09
N ILE A 103 9.47 3.52 1.93
CA ILE A 103 8.16 3.32 2.55
C ILE A 103 7.18 3.01 1.42
N VAL A 104 6.53 1.84 1.49
CA VAL A 104 5.61 1.40 0.45
C VAL A 104 4.24 1.13 1.04
N PRO A 105 3.15 1.45 0.32
CA PRO A 105 1.82 1.05 0.74
C PRO A 105 1.61 -0.44 0.48
N LEU A 106 0.99 -1.12 1.43
CA LEU A 106 0.74 -2.56 1.34
C LEU A 106 -0.70 -2.88 1.01
N ARG A 107 -1.64 -2.16 1.64
CA ARG A 107 -3.06 -2.31 1.34
C ARG A 107 -3.86 -1.09 1.78
N LEU A 108 -4.93 -0.85 1.07
CA LEU A 108 -5.92 0.19 1.37
C LEU A 108 -7.22 -0.48 1.75
N PHE A 109 -7.79 -0.12 2.90
CA PHE A 109 -9.06 -0.69 3.34
C PHE A 109 -9.93 0.37 4.00
N ILE A 110 -11.21 0.07 4.13
CA ILE A 110 -12.15 0.91 4.87
C ILE A 110 -12.49 0.19 6.17
N ASN A 111 -12.32 0.90 7.30
CA ASN A 111 -12.58 0.31 8.61
C ASN A 111 -14.08 0.30 8.94
N GLU A 112 -14.44 -0.23 10.12
CA GLU A 112 -15.82 -0.34 10.59
C GLU A 112 -16.53 1.00 10.68
N ARG A 113 -15.78 2.09 10.91
CA ARG A 113 -16.32 3.45 10.99
C ARG A 113 -16.46 4.13 9.63
N GLY A 114 -16.15 3.43 8.55
CA GLY A 114 -16.22 3.97 7.20
C GLY A 114 -15.03 4.85 6.81
N LEU A 115 -13.94 4.83 7.58
CA LEU A 115 -12.73 5.61 7.30
C LEU A 115 -11.73 4.79 6.47
N ALA A 116 -11.14 5.42 5.49
CA ALA A 116 -10.09 4.81 4.70
C ALA A 116 -8.79 4.76 5.49
N LYS A 117 -8.17 3.60 5.53
CA LYS A 117 -6.89 3.34 6.20
C LYS A 117 -5.92 2.73 5.21
N LEU A 118 -4.68 3.17 5.29
CA LEU A 118 -3.60 2.67 4.45
C LEU A 118 -2.55 1.99 5.32
N VAL A 119 -2.33 0.69 5.08
CA VAL A 119 -1.24 -0.02 5.72
C VAL A 119 0.02 0.24 4.91
N ILE A 120 1.02 0.83 5.55
CA ILE A 120 2.30 1.13 4.94
C ILE A 120 3.39 0.32 5.63
N GLY A 121 4.49 0.10 4.94
CA GLY A 121 5.61 -0.65 5.49
C GLY A 121 6.95 0.01 5.20
N ILE A 122 7.84 -0.08 6.17
CA ILE A 122 9.26 0.18 5.94
C ILE A 122 9.79 -1.03 5.20
N ALA A 123 10.34 -0.80 4.01
CA ALA A 123 10.72 -1.86 3.10
C ALA A 123 12.17 -1.68 2.65
N ARG A 124 12.81 -2.81 2.43
CA ARG A 124 14.16 -2.88 1.88
C ARG A 124 14.08 -3.64 0.55
N GLY A 125 14.72 -3.11 -0.49
CA GLY A 125 14.75 -3.80 -1.77
C GLY A 125 15.39 -5.17 -1.64
N LYS A 126 14.72 -6.21 -2.14
CA LYS A 126 15.30 -7.54 -2.21
C LYS A 126 16.44 -7.54 -3.23
N LYS A 127 17.56 -8.13 -2.88
CA LYS A 127 18.62 -8.38 -3.83
C LYS A 127 18.08 -9.34 -4.91
N GLU A 128 18.55 -9.20 -6.11
CA GLU A 128 18.11 -10.06 -7.22
C GLU A 128 18.25 -11.56 -6.88
N TYR A 129 19.27 -11.90 -6.12
CA TYR A 129 19.47 -13.24 -5.58
C TYR A 129 18.28 -13.72 -4.74
N ASP A 130 17.77 -12.86 -3.84
CA ASP A 130 16.64 -13.21 -2.98
C ASP A 130 15.35 -13.40 -3.77
N LYS A 131 15.16 -12.62 -4.83
CA LYS A 131 14.02 -12.78 -5.75
C LYS A 131 14.06 -14.12 -6.46
N ARG A 132 15.22 -14.51 -6.96
CA ARG A 132 15.43 -15.82 -7.61
C ARG A 132 15.18 -16.97 -6.64
N GLN A 133 15.65 -16.85 -5.41
CA GLN A 133 15.45 -17.85 -4.37
C GLN A 133 13.95 -18.03 -4.07
N SER A 134 13.22 -16.94 -3.93
CA SER A 134 11.77 -16.99 -3.68
C SER A 134 11.00 -17.66 -4.81
N ILE A 135 11.37 -17.40 -6.05
CA ILE A 135 10.78 -18.04 -7.23
C ILE A 135 11.09 -19.53 -7.23
N LYS A 136 12.33 -19.91 -6.98
CA LYS A 136 12.77 -21.29 -6.93
C LYS A 136 12.02 -22.07 -5.85
N GLU A 137 11.87 -21.53 -4.65
CA GLU A 137 11.13 -22.15 -3.56
C GLU A 137 9.67 -22.41 -3.93
N ARG A 138 9.02 -21.48 -4.61
CA ARG A 138 7.64 -21.65 -5.08
C ARG A 138 7.54 -22.77 -6.11
N ASP A 139 8.47 -22.80 -7.06
CA ASP A 139 8.50 -23.84 -8.10
C ASP A 139 8.77 -25.22 -7.50
N ASP A 140 9.67 -25.32 -6.54
CA ASP A 140 9.96 -26.57 -5.83
C ASP A 140 8.74 -27.07 -5.06
N LYS A 141 8.00 -26.17 -4.39
CA LYS A 141 6.76 -26.53 -3.70
C LYS A 141 5.69 -27.03 -4.66
N ARG A 142 5.56 -26.42 -5.83
CA ARG A 142 4.61 -26.85 -6.87
C ARG A 142 5.00 -28.21 -7.42
N ALA A 143 6.28 -28.44 -7.66
CA ALA A 143 6.79 -29.71 -8.15
C ALA A 143 6.54 -30.84 -7.14
N MET A 144 6.77 -30.59 -5.85
CA MET A 144 6.47 -31.54 -4.79
C MET A 144 4.97 -31.83 -4.69
N ALA A 145 4.13 -30.82 -4.77
CA ALA A 145 2.68 -30.99 -4.74
C ALA A 145 2.20 -31.86 -5.90
N ARG A 146 2.77 -31.70 -7.10
CA ARG A 146 2.47 -32.53 -8.27
C ARG A 146 2.87 -33.99 -8.07
N LEU A 147 4.02 -34.23 -7.45
CA LEU A 147 4.50 -35.59 -7.15
C LEU A 147 3.56 -36.29 -6.17
N PHE A 148 3.07 -35.59 -5.14
CA PHE A 148 2.13 -36.15 -4.17
C PHE A 148 0.76 -36.40 -4.77
N HIS A 149 0.32 -35.65 -5.77
CA HIS A 149 -0.98 -35.86 -6.43
C HIS A 149 -0.98 -36.93 -7.51
N LYS A 150 0.18 -37.40 -7.95
CA LYS A 150 0.31 -38.47 -8.95
C LYS A 150 0.31 -39.88 -8.37
N THR A 151 0.29 -40.01 -7.07
CA THR A 151 0.11 -41.27 -6.40
C THR A 151 -1.32 -41.41 -5.92
#